data_b18cec4efa6af33b2437a09376b3252e
#
_entry.id   b18cec4efa6af33b2437a09376b3252e
#
_cell.length_a   1.000
_cell.length_b   1.000
_cell.length_c   1.000
_cell.angle_alpha   90.00
_cell.angle_beta   90.00
_cell.angle_gamma   90.00
#
_symmetry.space_group_name_H-M   'P 1'
#
loop_
_entity.id
_entity.type
_entity.pdbx_description
1 polymer ?
#
loop_
_entity_poly.entity_id
_entity_poly.type
_entity_poly.pdbx_seq_one_letter_code
_entity_poly.pdbx_strand_id
1 'polypeptide(L)'
;FNLTDDREGVAKRLVHEVRQANGHILTGIFGAKFLLQALTDAGEVETAYEIAAQREYPGWYHMLSNGSGTLWEDWAGENSLNHHMFSPISAWFYRGIAGITILEPGYRRVRIAPSIPSEIKSFRAWHDAPMGRLTVEWRDGKLTVTAPAGMEVELDAAVPAELKRI
;
A
#
# COMPACT_ATOMS: atom_id res chain seq x y z
N PHE A 1 -13.05 -0.21 11.97
CA PHE A 1 -14.10 0.31 12.88
C PHE A 1 -15.09 -0.74 13.38
N ASN A 2 -15.06 -1.97 12.87
CA ASN A 2 -15.99 -3.06 13.25
C ASN A 2 -17.46 -2.64 13.28
N LEU A 3 -17.90 -1.89 12.27
CA LEU A 3 -19.27 -1.38 12.16
C LEU A 3 -20.23 -2.40 11.54
N THR A 4 -19.72 -3.55 11.07
CA THR A 4 -20.51 -4.61 10.48
C THR A 4 -19.86 -5.97 10.75
N ASP A 5 -20.67 -7.02 10.88
CA ASP A 5 -20.22 -8.41 10.92
C ASP A 5 -20.06 -8.99 9.51
N ASP A 6 -20.67 -8.37 8.48
CA ASP A 6 -20.56 -8.76 7.06
C ASP A 6 -19.43 -8.00 6.36
N ARG A 7 -18.18 -8.32 6.72
CA ARG A 7 -16.99 -7.71 6.10
C ARG A 7 -16.83 -8.11 4.63
N GLU A 8 -17.16 -9.35 4.31
CA GLU A 8 -17.07 -9.87 2.95
C GLU A 8 -18.06 -9.19 2.00
N GLY A 9 -19.32 -9.02 2.43
CA GLY A 9 -20.33 -8.31 1.65
C GLY A 9 -19.97 -6.85 1.43
N VAL A 10 -19.40 -6.17 2.44
CA VAL A 10 -18.90 -4.79 2.30
C VAL A 10 -17.75 -4.72 1.31
N ALA A 11 -16.78 -5.64 1.36
CA ALA A 11 -15.66 -5.69 0.42
C ALA A 11 -16.15 -5.92 -1.02
N LYS A 12 -17.04 -6.89 -1.23
CA LYS A 12 -17.66 -7.15 -2.55
C LYS A 12 -18.40 -5.92 -3.09
N ARG A 13 -19.13 -5.21 -2.23
CA ARG A 13 -19.82 -3.97 -2.62
C ARG A 13 -18.81 -2.89 -3.03
N LEU A 14 -17.73 -2.72 -2.26
CA LEU A 14 -16.69 -1.75 -2.56
C LEU A 14 -16.02 -2.04 -3.91
N VAL A 15 -15.66 -3.30 -4.18
CA VAL A 15 -15.14 -3.74 -5.49
C VAL A 15 -16.13 -3.46 -6.61
N HIS A 16 -17.42 -3.73 -6.38
CA HIS A 16 -18.47 -3.44 -7.36
C HIS A 16 -18.51 -1.95 -7.72
N GLU A 17 -18.50 -1.06 -6.73
CA GLU A 17 -18.49 0.40 -6.95
C GLU A 17 -17.27 0.86 -7.75
N VAL A 18 -16.08 0.34 -7.41
CA VAL A 18 -14.85 0.64 -8.16
C VAL A 18 -14.96 0.20 -9.62
N ARG A 19 -15.49 -0.99 -9.89
CA ARG A 19 -15.71 -1.49 -11.25
C ARG A 19 -16.73 -0.65 -12.02
N GLN A 20 -17.82 -0.22 -11.37
CA GLN A 20 -18.79 0.70 -11.99
C GLN A 20 -18.17 2.06 -12.33
N ALA A 21 -17.12 2.46 -11.61
CA ALA A 21 -16.36 3.67 -11.86
C ALA A 21 -15.15 3.45 -12.79
N ASN A 22 -15.07 2.32 -13.51
CA ASN A 22 -13.95 1.97 -14.40
C ASN A 22 -12.57 2.04 -13.70
N GLY A 23 -12.47 1.55 -12.47
CA GLY A 23 -11.24 1.55 -11.69
C GLY A 23 -10.85 2.90 -11.08
N HIS A 24 -11.72 3.92 -11.19
CA HIS A 24 -11.42 5.23 -10.62
C HIS A 24 -11.76 5.30 -9.14
N ILE A 25 -11.00 6.14 -8.43
CA ILE A 25 -11.29 6.46 -7.03
C ILE A 25 -12.52 7.36 -6.92
N LEU A 26 -13.48 6.95 -6.09
CA LEU A 26 -14.74 7.69 -5.87
C LEU A 26 -14.74 8.52 -4.58
N THR A 27 -13.61 8.55 -3.88
CA THR A 27 -13.54 9.21 -2.58
C THR A 27 -12.60 10.41 -2.60
N GLY A 28 -12.90 11.40 -1.78
CA GLY A 28 -11.96 12.48 -1.45
C GLY A 28 -10.94 12.04 -0.41
N ILE A 29 -10.28 13.02 0.19
CA ILE A 29 -9.13 12.87 1.11
C ILE A 29 -9.39 11.89 2.28
N PHE A 30 -10.58 11.90 2.87
CA PHE A 30 -10.89 11.02 4.01
C PHE A 30 -11.01 9.55 3.60
N GLY A 31 -11.72 9.27 2.51
CA GLY A 31 -11.88 7.89 2.03
C GLY A 31 -10.59 7.34 1.41
N ALA A 32 -9.86 8.16 0.65
CA ALA A 32 -8.59 7.77 0.03
C ALA A 32 -7.55 7.29 1.06
N LYS A 33 -7.60 7.82 2.29
CA LYS A 33 -6.72 7.41 3.39
C LYS A 33 -6.84 5.92 3.73
N PHE A 34 -8.02 5.35 3.60
CA PHE A 34 -8.31 3.99 4.08
C PHE A 34 -8.56 2.99 2.95
N LEU A 35 -8.98 3.47 1.77
CA LEU A 35 -9.51 2.66 0.69
C LEU A 35 -8.56 1.55 0.23
N LEU A 36 -7.32 1.90 -0.12
CA LEU A 36 -6.35 0.94 -0.65
C LEU A 36 -6.00 -0.13 0.38
N GLN A 37 -5.80 0.25 1.64
CA GLN A 37 -5.50 -0.69 2.71
C GLN A 37 -6.71 -1.57 3.02
N ALA A 38 -7.92 -1.02 3.07
CA ALA A 38 -9.15 -1.78 3.33
C ALA A 38 -9.40 -2.85 2.25
N LEU A 39 -9.19 -2.52 0.97
CA LEU A 39 -9.25 -3.48 -0.13
C LEU A 39 -8.18 -4.57 0.01
N THR A 40 -6.94 -4.18 0.32
CA THR A 40 -5.83 -5.12 0.53
C THR A 40 -6.10 -6.08 1.69
N ASP A 41 -6.58 -5.57 2.83
CA ASP A 41 -6.93 -6.37 4.02
C ASP A 41 -8.11 -7.32 3.75
N ALA A 42 -8.95 -7.01 2.77
CA ALA A 42 -10.04 -7.87 2.30
C ALA A 42 -9.60 -8.90 1.24
N GLY A 43 -8.31 -8.94 0.85
CA GLY A 43 -7.80 -9.81 -0.20
C GLY A 43 -7.97 -9.26 -1.63
N GLU A 44 -8.43 -8.02 -1.79
CA GLU A 44 -8.74 -7.36 -3.05
C GLU A 44 -7.60 -6.44 -3.52
N VAL A 45 -6.35 -6.91 -3.41
CA VAL A 45 -5.16 -6.12 -3.73
C VAL A 45 -5.09 -5.74 -5.21
N GLU A 46 -5.61 -6.55 -6.12
CA GLU A 46 -5.68 -6.24 -7.55
C GLU A 46 -6.55 -5.00 -7.79
N THR A 47 -7.71 -4.93 -7.13
CA THR A 47 -8.60 -3.76 -7.20
C THR A 47 -7.94 -2.52 -6.58
N ALA A 48 -7.23 -2.67 -5.47
CA ALA A 48 -6.48 -1.57 -4.85
C ALA A 48 -5.39 -1.05 -5.79
N TYR A 49 -4.69 -1.96 -6.48
CA TYR A 49 -3.66 -1.60 -7.44
C TYR A 49 -4.24 -0.91 -8.68
N GLU A 50 -5.35 -1.39 -9.22
CA GLU A 50 -6.07 -0.75 -10.34
C GLU A 50 -6.38 0.72 -10.04
N ILE A 51 -6.92 1.01 -8.84
CA ILE A 51 -7.19 2.38 -8.40
C ILE A 51 -5.89 3.20 -8.30
N ALA A 52 -4.85 2.63 -7.69
CA ALA A 52 -3.58 3.33 -7.48
C ALA A 52 -2.83 3.63 -8.79
N ALA A 53 -2.95 2.73 -9.77
CA ALA A 53 -2.31 2.82 -11.09
C ALA A 53 -3.11 3.64 -12.12
N GLN A 54 -4.32 4.12 -11.76
CA GLN A 54 -5.18 4.87 -12.66
C GLN A 54 -4.47 6.12 -13.18
N ARG A 55 -4.45 6.28 -14.51
CA ARG A 55 -3.74 7.39 -15.17
C ARG A 55 -4.60 8.64 -15.38
N GLU A 56 -5.91 8.45 -15.45
CA GLU A 56 -6.86 9.52 -15.70
C GLU A 56 -7.34 10.16 -14.41
N TYR A 57 -8.05 11.27 -14.55
CA TYR A 57 -8.76 11.93 -13.45
C TYR A 57 -10.00 11.13 -13.02
N PRO A 58 -10.27 11.01 -11.72
CA PRO A 58 -9.42 11.36 -10.59
C PRO A 58 -8.39 10.26 -10.28
N GLY A 59 -7.15 10.64 -9.94
CA GLY A 59 -6.10 9.68 -9.62
C GLY A 59 -4.74 10.34 -9.29
N TRP A 60 -3.89 9.60 -8.62
CA TRP A 60 -2.54 10.10 -8.23
C TRP A 60 -1.66 10.41 -9.44
N TYR A 61 -1.72 9.58 -10.50
CA TYR A 61 -0.94 9.84 -11.71
C TYR A 61 -1.35 11.17 -12.37
N HIS A 62 -2.67 11.48 -12.35
CA HIS A 62 -3.16 12.76 -12.85
C HIS A 62 -2.52 13.94 -12.12
N MET A 63 -2.44 13.91 -10.78
CA MET A 63 -1.77 14.96 -10.00
C MET A 63 -0.30 15.10 -10.36
N LEU A 64 0.43 13.98 -10.47
CA LEU A 64 1.87 13.98 -10.75
C LEU A 64 2.19 14.44 -12.16
N SER A 65 1.33 14.14 -13.14
CA SER A 65 1.55 14.49 -14.55
C SER A 65 1.11 15.91 -14.91
N ASN A 66 0.19 16.51 -14.14
CA ASN A 66 -0.35 17.85 -14.43
C ASN A 66 0.08 18.94 -13.43
N GLY A 67 0.87 18.57 -12.43
CA GLY A 67 1.32 19.48 -11.39
C GLY A 67 2.83 19.60 -11.28
N SER A 68 3.27 20.10 -10.14
CA SER A 68 4.67 20.31 -9.77
C SER A 68 5.38 19.03 -9.26
N GLY A 69 4.77 17.84 -9.40
CA GLY A 69 5.30 16.60 -8.82
C GLY A 69 4.97 16.43 -7.34
N THR A 70 4.03 17.21 -6.82
CA THR A 70 3.52 17.17 -5.44
C THR A 70 2.12 16.57 -5.41
N LEU A 71 1.66 16.15 -4.23
CA LEU A 71 0.26 15.76 -4.01
C LEU A 71 -0.57 17.00 -3.66
N TRP A 72 -1.82 16.99 -4.10
CA TRP A 72 -2.74 18.11 -3.97
C TRP A 72 -3.72 17.91 -2.80
N GLU A 73 -4.49 18.93 -2.50
CA GLU A 73 -5.54 18.88 -1.48
C GLU A 73 -6.84 18.26 -1.99
N ASP A 74 -7.11 18.43 -3.28
CA ASP A 74 -8.25 17.84 -3.98
C ASP A 74 -7.82 17.28 -5.35
N TRP A 75 -8.66 16.42 -5.93
CA TRP A 75 -8.35 15.77 -7.20
C TRP A 75 -8.27 16.75 -8.39
N ALA A 76 -9.03 17.85 -8.36
CA ALA A 76 -9.09 18.82 -9.43
C ALA A 76 -7.91 19.83 -9.41
N GLY A 77 -7.21 19.96 -8.28
CA GLY A 77 -6.14 20.93 -8.13
C GLY A 77 -6.64 22.38 -8.00
N GLU A 78 -7.85 22.55 -7.47
CA GLU A 78 -8.46 23.85 -7.27
C GLU A 78 -7.99 24.56 -5.99
N ASN A 79 -7.43 23.78 -5.05
CA ASN A 79 -6.92 24.26 -3.77
C ASN A 79 -5.39 24.16 -3.70
N SER A 80 -4.82 23.73 -2.57
CA SER A 80 -3.38 23.61 -2.43
C SER A 80 -2.79 22.52 -3.31
N LEU A 81 -1.78 22.86 -4.11
CA LEU A 81 -1.03 21.90 -4.91
C LEU A 81 0.14 21.24 -4.16
N ASN A 82 0.30 21.53 -2.87
CA ASN A 82 1.28 20.88 -2.01
C ASN A 82 0.63 20.54 -0.67
N HIS A 83 -0.09 19.41 -0.65
CA HIS A 83 -0.86 18.97 0.50
C HIS A 83 -0.72 17.46 0.71
N HIS A 84 -0.53 17.02 1.95
CA HIS A 84 -0.22 15.62 2.24
C HIS A 84 -1.45 14.70 2.36
N MET A 85 -2.67 15.19 2.14
CA MET A 85 -3.90 14.44 2.41
C MET A 85 -4.07 13.18 1.54
N PHE A 86 -3.49 13.15 0.34
CA PHE A 86 -3.45 11.95 -0.51
C PHE A 86 -2.19 11.11 -0.36
N SER A 87 -1.24 11.47 0.53
CA SER A 87 0.00 10.72 0.78
C SER A 87 -0.17 9.35 1.47
N PRO A 88 -1.33 8.97 2.05
CA PRO A 88 -1.51 7.60 2.54
C PRO A 88 -1.26 6.49 1.53
N ILE A 89 -1.26 6.78 0.22
CA ILE A 89 -0.79 5.84 -0.81
C ILE A 89 0.65 5.39 -0.55
N SER A 90 1.54 6.28 -0.07
CA SER A 90 2.92 5.92 0.27
C SER A 90 2.97 4.93 1.45
N ALA A 91 2.12 5.10 2.45
CA ALA A 91 1.98 4.15 3.55
C ALA A 91 1.44 2.80 3.06
N TRP A 92 0.55 2.79 2.08
CA TRP A 92 0.03 1.58 1.48
C TRP A 92 1.11 0.80 0.71
N PHE A 93 2.03 1.46 0.01
CA PHE A 93 3.16 0.75 -0.62
C PHE A 93 4.00 -0.01 0.41
N TYR A 94 4.18 0.53 1.60
CA TYR A 94 4.93 -0.14 2.66
C TYR A 94 4.10 -1.21 3.39
N ARG A 95 2.87 -0.89 3.79
CA ARG A 95 2.04 -1.78 4.61
C ARG A 95 1.30 -2.83 3.79
N GLY A 96 0.76 -2.44 2.64
CA GLY A 96 0.01 -3.33 1.75
C GLY A 96 0.95 -4.12 0.85
N ILE A 97 1.64 -3.44 -0.07
CA ILE A 97 2.46 -4.11 -1.10
C ILE A 97 3.68 -4.81 -0.49
N ALA A 98 4.50 -4.10 0.28
CA ALA A 98 5.68 -4.70 0.92
C ALA A 98 5.33 -5.47 2.21
N GLY A 99 4.12 -5.29 2.74
CA GLY A 99 3.59 -6.04 3.87
C GLY A 99 4.24 -5.73 5.22
N ILE A 100 4.90 -4.57 5.39
CA ILE A 100 5.65 -4.23 6.60
C ILE A 100 4.70 -3.76 7.68
N THR A 101 4.54 -4.54 8.74
CA THR A 101 3.78 -4.19 9.95
C THR A 101 4.71 -4.12 11.15
N ILE A 102 4.71 -2.99 11.86
CA ILE A 102 5.48 -2.80 13.08
C ILE A 102 4.69 -3.42 14.23
N LEU A 103 5.23 -4.45 14.86
CA LEU A 103 4.64 -5.13 16.01
C LEU A 103 5.14 -4.54 17.34
N GLU A 104 6.40 -4.05 17.36
CA GLU A 104 6.96 -3.37 18.52
C GLU A 104 7.65 -2.06 18.14
N PRO A 105 7.56 -1.01 18.97
CA PRO A 105 8.17 0.29 18.71
C PRO A 105 9.65 0.18 18.36
N GLY A 106 10.13 1.07 17.48
CA GLY A 106 11.53 1.09 17.03
C GLY A 106 11.89 -0.05 16.09
N TYR A 107 10.90 -0.72 15.50
CA TYR A 107 11.12 -1.88 14.59
C TYR A 107 11.83 -3.06 15.29
N ARG A 108 11.71 -3.19 16.62
CA ARG A 108 12.31 -4.32 17.33
C ARG A 108 11.71 -5.65 16.88
N ARG A 109 10.42 -5.63 16.58
CA ARG A 109 9.68 -6.75 16.00
C ARG A 109 8.79 -6.28 14.89
N VAL A 110 8.87 -6.95 13.73
CA VAL A 110 8.10 -6.64 12.52
C VAL A 110 7.48 -7.91 11.95
N ARG A 111 6.30 -7.77 11.33
CA ARG A 111 5.74 -8.80 10.46
C ARG A 111 5.90 -8.35 9.01
N ILE A 112 6.25 -9.30 8.15
CA ILE A 112 6.34 -9.11 6.70
C ILE A 112 5.32 -10.05 6.05
N ALA A 113 4.22 -9.46 5.57
CA ALA A 113 3.09 -10.14 4.95
C ALA A 113 2.67 -9.39 3.66
N PRO A 114 3.44 -9.49 2.57
CA PRO A 114 3.21 -8.72 1.35
C PRO A 114 1.93 -9.19 0.63
N SER A 115 1.19 -8.21 0.09
CA SER A 115 0.10 -8.44 -0.86
C SER A 115 0.53 -7.90 -2.22
N ILE A 116 0.97 -8.80 -3.11
CA ILE A 116 1.65 -8.42 -4.35
C ILE A 116 0.68 -8.53 -5.53
N PRO A 117 0.27 -7.39 -6.15
CA PRO A 117 -0.53 -7.41 -7.36
C PRO A 117 0.19 -8.13 -8.51
N SER A 118 -0.56 -8.83 -9.35
CA SER A 118 -0.01 -9.65 -10.44
C SER A 118 0.81 -8.85 -11.47
N GLU A 119 0.52 -7.56 -11.62
CA GLU A 119 1.26 -6.65 -12.51
C GLU A 119 2.61 -6.22 -11.95
N ILE A 120 2.81 -6.27 -10.63
CA ILE A 120 4.08 -5.89 -10.01
C ILE A 120 5.09 -7.02 -10.17
N LYS A 121 6.05 -6.86 -11.08
CA LYS A 121 7.09 -7.86 -11.35
C LYS A 121 8.27 -7.76 -10.38
N SER A 122 8.55 -6.57 -9.87
CA SER A 122 9.58 -6.36 -8.85
C SER A 122 9.32 -5.09 -8.05
N PHE A 123 9.75 -5.09 -6.80
CA PHE A 123 9.85 -3.90 -5.96
C PHE A 123 10.97 -4.04 -4.94
N ARG A 124 11.38 -2.92 -4.39
CA ARG A 124 12.26 -2.86 -3.23
C ARG A 124 11.79 -1.76 -2.30
N ALA A 125 11.44 -2.13 -1.07
CA ALA A 125 11.11 -1.22 0.01
C ALA A 125 12.16 -1.31 1.11
N TRP A 126 12.51 -0.20 1.74
CA TRP A 126 13.43 -0.20 2.87
C TRP A 126 13.07 0.87 3.90
N HIS A 127 13.50 0.62 5.13
CA HIS A 127 13.38 1.59 6.22
C HIS A 127 14.64 1.55 7.08
N ASP A 128 15.18 2.72 7.39
CA ASP A 128 16.31 2.88 8.30
C ASP A 128 15.77 2.95 9.74
N ALA A 129 15.77 1.80 10.41
CA ALA A 129 15.34 1.67 11.79
C ALA A 129 16.53 1.94 12.76
N PRO A 130 16.28 2.18 14.06
CA PRO A 130 17.36 2.40 15.03
C PRO A 130 18.40 1.28 15.09
N MET A 131 18.01 0.04 14.80
CA MET A 131 18.90 -1.13 14.79
C MET A 131 19.58 -1.37 13.43
N GLY A 132 19.28 -0.57 12.43
CA GLY A 132 19.80 -0.72 11.06
C GLY A 132 18.68 -0.86 10.03
N ARG A 133 19.08 -1.08 8.77
CA ARG A 133 18.16 -1.09 7.63
C ARG A 133 17.40 -2.40 7.51
N LEU A 134 16.06 -2.32 7.49
CA LEU A 134 15.17 -3.37 6.99
C LEU A 134 14.97 -3.17 5.49
N THR A 135 15.12 -4.23 4.70
CA THR A 135 14.80 -4.22 3.26
C THR A 135 13.87 -5.37 2.93
N VAL A 136 12.84 -5.10 2.13
CA VAL A 136 11.93 -6.10 1.55
C VAL A 136 12.02 -5.96 0.04
N GLU A 137 12.42 -7.03 -0.63
CA GLU A 137 12.62 -7.05 -2.08
C GLU A 137 11.83 -8.22 -2.69
N TRP A 138 11.02 -7.91 -3.69
CA TRP A 138 10.33 -8.87 -4.53
C TRP A 138 10.94 -8.86 -5.92
N ARG A 139 11.34 -10.01 -6.42
CA ARG A 139 11.89 -10.18 -7.76
C ARG A 139 11.79 -11.64 -8.20
N ASP A 140 11.42 -11.85 -9.47
CA ASP A 140 11.42 -13.17 -10.11
C ASP A 140 10.66 -14.24 -9.31
N GLY A 141 9.53 -13.87 -8.72
CA GLY A 141 8.69 -14.77 -7.94
C GLY A 141 9.23 -15.12 -6.54
N LYS A 142 10.25 -14.39 -6.07
CA LYS A 142 10.87 -14.61 -4.75
C LYS A 142 10.88 -13.35 -3.91
N LEU A 143 10.51 -13.48 -2.63
CA LEU A 143 10.65 -12.44 -1.61
C LEU A 143 11.98 -12.60 -0.88
N THR A 144 12.76 -11.52 -0.79
CA THR A 144 13.97 -11.48 0.04
C THR A 144 13.80 -10.38 1.09
N VAL A 145 13.91 -10.75 2.35
CA VAL A 145 13.92 -9.82 3.48
C VAL A 145 15.30 -9.78 4.07
N THR A 146 15.90 -8.58 4.16
CA THR A 146 17.19 -8.36 4.81
C THR A 146 16.97 -7.51 6.04
N ALA A 147 17.39 -7.99 7.20
CA ALA A 147 17.16 -7.33 8.48
C ALA A 147 18.37 -7.41 9.41
N PRO A 148 18.60 -6.40 10.27
CA PRO A 148 19.62 -6.46 11.33
C PRO A 148 19.44 -7.68 12.24
N ALA A 149 20.52 -8.23 12.74
CA ALA A 149 20.50 -9.43 13.61
C ALA A 149 19.62 -9.25 14.86
N GLY A 150 19.55 -8.03 15.41
CA GLY A 150 18.73 -7.73 16.61
C GLY A 150 17.24 -7.47 16.33
N MET A 151 16.81 -7.43 15.06
CA MET A 151 15.40 -7.22 14.70
C MET A 151 14.68 -8.56 14.58
N GLU A 152 13.61 -8.75 15.33
CA GLU A 152 12.75 -9.93 15.18
C GLU A 152 11.84 -9.78 13.95
N VAL A 153 11.84 -10.77 13.06
CA VAL A 153 11.04 -10.74 11.82
C VAL A 153 10.14 -11.97 11.76
N GLU A 154 8.84 -11.72 11.73
CA GLU A 154 7.81 -12.72 11.42
C GLU A 154 7.56 -12.69 9.90
N LEU A 155 7.90 -13.77 9.19
CA LEU A 155 7.55 -13.93 7.78
C LEU A 155 6.22 -14.65 7.65
N ASP A 156 5.23 -13.95 7.12
CA ASP A 156 3.90 -14.47 6.80
C ASP A 156 3.63 -14.21 5.32
N ALA A 157 4.36 -14.91 4.46
CA ALA A 157 4.31 -14.71 3.03
C ALA A 157 3.72 -15.95 2.34
N ALA A 158 2.72 -15.73 1.49
CA ALA A 158 2.12 -16.76 0.63
C ALA A 158 3.01 -17.13 -0.57
N VAL A 159 4.22 -16.58 -0.64
CA VAL A 159 5.20 -16.75 -1.73
C VAL A 159 6.53 -17.28 -1.18
N PRO A 160 7.40 -17.89 -2.01
CA PRO A 160 8.74 -18.27 -1.58
C PRO A 160 9.50 -17.08 -0.98
N ALA A 161 9.94 -17.21 0.26
CA ALA A 161 10.56 -16.13 1.01
C ALA A 161 11.89 -16.56 1.66
N GLU A 162 12.85 -15.64 1.69
CA GLU A 162 14.16 -15.81 2.32
C GLU A 162 14.43 -14.65 3.29
N LEU A 163 14.89 -14.96 4.49
CA LEU A 163 15.35 -13.97 5.47
C LEU A 163 16.87 -13.98 5.55
N LYS A 164 17.48 -12.84 5.26
CA LYS A 164 18.91 -12.59 5.41
C LYS A 164 19.20 -11.72 6.63
N ARG A 165 20.20 -12.08 7.41
CA ARG A 165 20.64 -11.33 8.58
C ARG A 165 21.95 -10.56 8.25
N ILE A 166 21.99 -9.31 8.70
CA ILE A 166 23.15 -8.41 8.53
C ILE A 166 23.56 -7.79 9.86
#